data_e7a811cea6265bac4050527e28b2c3b9
#
_entry.id   e7a811cea6265bac4050527e28b2c3b9
#
_cell.length_a   1.000
_cell.length_b   1.000
_cell.length_c   1.000
_cell.angle_alpha   90.00
_cell.angle_beta   90.00
_cell.angle_gamma   90.00
#
_symmetry.space_group_name_H-M   'P 1'
#
loop_
_entity.id
_entity.type
_entity.pdbx_description
1 polymer ?
#
loop_
_entity_poly.entity_id
_entity_poly.type
_entity_poly.pdbx_seq_one_letter_code
_entity_poly.pdbx_strand_id
1 'polypeptide(L)'
;MAISACGEGAEAVMEEAETCTPSLACHLIDRDEAGRLAAMLKAIADPTRLQLFRLIERAPKGEACVCDLTECLGLRQPTVSHHLKVMTEAGLLDRERRGTWVWYAVNLDGLRRIRAILEPVREHEPAAAA
;
A
#
# COMPACT_ATOMS: atom_id res chain seq x y z
N MET A 1 17.86 -13.78 3.49
CA MET A 1 18.50 -15.01 3.28
C MET A 1 17.80 -15.89 2.33
N ALA A 2 16.66 -16.44 2.72
CA ALA A 2 15.93 -17.34 1.86
C ALA A 2 15.53 -16.65 0.56
N ILE A 3 15.24 -15.37 0.65
CA ILE A 3 14.78 -14.64 -0.52
C ILE A 3 15.87 -14.52 -1.58
N SER A 4 17.06 -14.19 -1.15
CA SER A 4 18.13 -14.00 -2.12
C SER A 4 18.50 -15.33 -2.74
N ALA A 5 18.45 -16.38 -1.95
CA ALA A 5 18.75 -17.69 -2.49
C ALA A 5 17.77 -18.06 -3.59
N CYS A 6 16.51 -17.74 -3.36
CA CYS A 6 15.51 -18.03 -4.39
C CYS A 6 15.75 -17.22 -5.64
N GLY A 7 16.21 -15.99 -5.46
CA GLY A 7 16.38 -15.14 -6.63
C GLY A 7 17.53 -15.55 -7.51
N GLU A 8 18.59 -16.04 -6.89
CA GLU A 8 19.76 -16.32 -7.68
C GLU A 8 19.66 -17.58 -8.46
N GLY A 9 19.22 -18.62 -7.84
CA GLY A 9 19.23 -19.88 -8.48
C GLY A 9 17.94 -20.18 -9.17
N ALA A 10 17.75 -19.57 -10.32
CA ALA A 10 16.54 -19.88 -11.07
C ALA A 10 16.45 -21.37 -11.31
N GLU A 11 17.56 -21.99 -11.63
CA GLU A 11 17.56 -23.41 -11.85
C GLU A 11 17.37 -24.19 -10.58
N ALA A 12 18.09 -23.76 -9.54
CA ALA A 12 17.91 -24.39 -8.23
C ALA A 12 16.49 -24.23 -7.73
N VAL A 13 15.89 -23.10 -8.05
CA VAL A 13 14.51 -22.85 -7.64
C VAL A 13 13.58 -23.90 -8.23
N MET A 14 13.82 -24.26 -9.47
CA MET A 14 12.96 -25.25 -10.08
C MET A 14 13.05 -26.60 -9.38
N GLU A 15 14.25 -26.99 -9.02
CA GLU A 15 14.39 -28.25 -8.29
C GLU A 15 13.77 -28.17 -6.93
N GLU A 16 13.98 -27.03 -6.27
CA GLU A 16 13.41 -26.88 -4.94
C GLU A 16 11.91 -26.76 -4.99
N ALA A 17 11.40 -26.27 -6.12
CA ALA A 17 9.95 -26.18 -6.25
C ALA A 17 9.32 -27.56 -6.15
N GLU A 18 10.04 -28.57 -6.55
CA GLU A 18 9.53 -29.93 -6.42
C GLU A 18 9.37 -30.34 -4.98
N THR A 19 10.26 -29.83 -4.12
CA THR A 19 10.17 -30.17 -2.71
C THR A 19 9.28 -29.18 -1.96
N CYS A 20 8.87 -28.11 -2.62
CA CYS A 20 8.03 -27.10 -1.99
C CYS A 20 6.63 -27.67 -1.80
N THR A 21 6.03 -27.35 -0.67
CA THR A 21 4.68 -27.81 -0.39
C THR A 21 3.73 -27.19 -1.39
N PRO A 22 2.92 -28.01 -2.08
CA PRO A 22 1.98 -27.42 -3.05
C PRO A 22 1.05 -26.38 -2.44
N SER A 23 0.72 -26.55 -1.16
CA SER A 23 -0.18 -25.59 -0.52
C SER A 23 0.46 -24.23 -0.40
N LEU A 24 1.78 -24.16 -0.26
CA LEU A 24 2.46 -22.86 -0.21
C LEU A 24 2.47 -22.20 -1.56
N ALA A 25 2.62 -22.97 -2.62
CA ALA A 25 2.67 -22.40 -3.95
C ALA A 25 1.38 -21.68 -4.31
N CYS A 26 0.27 -22.14 -3.77
CA CYS A 26 -1.03 -21.50 -4.04
C CYS A 26 -1.13 -20.12 -3.45
N HIS A 27 -0.31 -19.81 -2.46
CA HIS A 27 -0.39 -18.51 -1.79
C HIS A 27 0.66 -17.53 -2.27
N LEU A 28 1.38 -17.88 -3.29
CA LEU A 28 2.40 -16.99 -3.84
C LEU A 28 1.72 -15.90 -4.64
N ILE A 29 1.96 -14.64 -4.23
CA ILE A 29 1.43 -13.54 -5.01
C ILE A 29 2.33 -13.28 -6.19
N ASP A 30 1.72 -12.79 -7.26
CA ASP A 30 2.43 -12.51 -8.49
C ASP A 30 3.50 -11.43 -8.25
N ARG A 31 4.60 -11.53 -8.97
CA ARG A 31 5.70 -10.59 -8.82
C ARG A 31 5.27 -9.16 -9.11
N ASP A 32 4.44 -8.96 -10.14
CA ASP A 32 3.98 -7.63 -10.48
C ASP A 32 3.07 -7.09 -9.40
N GLU A 33 2.21 -7.93 -8.85
CA GLU A 33 1.34 -7.50 -7.77
C GLU A 33 2.17 -7.15 -6.53
N ALA A 34 3.17 -7.96 -6.23
CA ALA A 34 4.05 -7.67 -5.10
C ALA A 34 4.74 -6.33 -5.30
N GLY A 35 5.15 -6.03 -6.53
CA GLY A 35 5.77 -4.75 -6.84
C GLY A 35 4.84 -3.58 -6.62
N ARG A 36 3.58 -3.73 -7.05
CA ARG A 36 2.61 -2.66 -6.85
C ARG A 36 2.32 -2.43 -5.38
N LEU A 37 2.14 -3.50 -4.63
CA LEU A 37 1.90 -3.38 -3.20
C LEU A 37 3.09 -2.79 -2.48
N ALA A 38 4.29 -3.18 -2.86
CA ALA A 38 5.50 -2.63 -2.26
C ALA A 38 5.60 -1.14 -2.53
N ALA A 39 5.26 -0.70 -3.73
CA ALA A 39 5.29 0.72 -4.07
C ALA A 39 4.30 1.49 -3.21
N MET A 40 3.12 0.94 -2.98
CA MET A 40 2.13 1.58 -2.13
C MET A 40 2.63 1.68 -0.70
N LEU A 41 3.22 0.62 -0.19
CA LEU A 41 3.73 0.63 1.17
C LEU A 41 4.89 1.61 1.32
N LYS A 42 5.76 1.68 0.34
CA LYS A 42 6.85 2.66 0.36
C LYS A 42 6.31 4.08 0.35
N ALA A 43 5.27 4.31 -0.43
CA ALA A 43 4.71 5.65 -0.54
C ALA A 43 4.11 6.13 0.77
N ILE A 44 3.56 5.22 1.57
CA ILE A 44 2.94 5.62 2.82
C ILE A 44 3.91 5.57 3.99
N ALA A 45 5.09 4.97 3.80
CA ALA A 45 6.06 4.80 4.88
C ALA A 45 6.90 6.05 5.08
N ASP A 46 6.23 7.14 5.42
CA ASP A 46 6.85 8.43 5.71
C ASP A 46 5.92 9.12 6.71
N PRO A 47 6.47 9.72 7.78
CA PRO A 47 5.60 10.29 8.81
C PRO A 47 4.61 11.33 8.26
N THR A 48 5.08 12.23 7.41
CA THR A 48 4.20 13.26 6.86
C THR A 48 3.13 12.66 5.99
N ARG A 49 3.50 11.70 5.14
CA ARG A 49 2.53 11.05 4.27
C ARG A 49 1.52 10.25 5.07
N LEU A 50 1.97 9.63 6.15
CA LEU A 50 1.05 8.90 7.00
C LEU A 50 0.05 9.84 7.65
N GLN A 51 0.52 11.01 8.11
CA GLN A 51 -0.37 12.02 8.67
C GLN A 51 -1.39 12.50 7.63
N LEU A 52 -0.92 12.76 6.42
CA LEU A 52 -1.81 13.20 5.35
C LEU A 52 -2.87 12.16 5.06
N PHE A 53 -2.44 10.91 4.97
CA PHE A 53 -3.37 9.83 4.68
C PHE A 53 -4.47 9.75 5.72
N ARG A 54 -4.10 9.85 7.00
CA ARG A 54 -5.09 9.79 8.08
C ARG A 54 -6.02 10.99 8.07
N LEU A 55 -5.48 12.17 7.77
CA LEU A 55 -6.31 13.36 7.70
C LEU A 55 -7.36 13.22 6.61
N ILE A 56 -6.95 12.75 5.44
CA ILE A 56 -7.89 12.59 4.34
C ILE A 56 -8.92 11.52 4.67
N GLU A 57 -8.47 10.42 5.23
CA GLU A 57 -9.35 9.31 5.56
C GLU A 57 -10.43 9.72 6.56
N ARG A 58 -10.06 10.59 7.50
CA ARG A 58 -10.97 11.02 8.54
C ARG A 58 -11.72 12.31 8.20
N ALA A 59 -11.42 12.89 7.06
CA ALA A 59 -12.08 14.13 6.67
C ALA A 59 -13.56 13.89 6.35
N PRO A 60 -14.38 14.94 6.41
CA PRO A 60 -15.79 14.79 6.05
C PRO A 60 -15.93 14.21 4.64
N LYS A 61 -16.79 13.22 4.51
CA LYS A 61 -17.00 12.51 3.24
C LYS A 61 -15.74 11.81 2.73
N GLY A 62 -14.70 11.71 3.56
CA GLY A 62 -13.49 11.02 3.16
C GLY A 62 -12.65 11.75 2.15
N GLU A 63 -12.79 13.05 2.03
CA GLU A 63 -12.02 13.82 1.06
C GLU A 63 -11.60 15.15 1.67
N ALA A 64 -10.50 15.69 1.19
CA ALA A 64 -9.96 16.94 1.73
C ALA A 64 -9.29 17.73 0.62
N CYS A 65 -9.40 19.04 0.75
CA CYS A 65 -8.77 19.98 -0.17
C CYS A 65 -7.32 20.17 0.23
N VAL A 66 -6.46 20.41 -0.76
CA VAL A 66 -5.04 20.58 -0.49
C VAL A 66 -4.79 21.76 0.46
N CYS A 67 -5.61 22.80 0.38
CA CYS A 67 -5.41 23.95 1.25
C CYS A 67 -5.69 23.60 2.71
N ASP A 68 -6.71 22.78 2.97
CA ASP A 68 -7.00 22.36 4.33
C ASP A 68 -5.89 21.50 4.88
N LEU A 69 -5.35 20.61 4.05
CA LEU A 69 -4.27 19.74 4.47
C LEU A 69 -3.01 20.54 4.77
N THR A 70 -2.74 21.54 3.94
CA THR A 70 -1.58 22.40 4.14
C THR A 70 -1.69 23.14 5.47
N GLU A 71 -2.87 23.66 5.76
CA GLU A 71 -3.11 24.39 6.99
C GLU A 71 -2.98 23.49 8.20
N CYS A 72 -3.55 22.29 8.12
CA CYS A 72 -3.51 21.37 9.26
C CYS A 72 -2.09 20.95 9.61
N LEU A 73 -1.25 20.74 8.61
CA LEU A 73 0.10 20.29 8.86
C LEU A 73 1.08 21.41 9.13
N GLY A 74 0.71 22.63 8.75
CA GLY A 74 1.61 23.76 8.94
C GLY A 74 2.83 23.69 8.04
N LEU A 75 2.72 22.97 6.93
CA LEU A 75 3.81 22.87 5.97
C LEU A 75 3.51 23.73 4.77
N ARG A 76 4.53 23.95 3.94
CA ARG A 76 4.36 24.74 2.73
C ARG A 76 3.60 23.93 1.71
N GLN A 77 2.78 24.61 0.92
CA GLN A 77 1.94 23.93 -0.04
C GLN A 77 2.73 23.08 -1.04
N PRO A 78 3.86 23.55 -1.60
CA PRO A 78 4.60 22.68 -2.51
C PRO A 78 5.06 21.38 -1.88
N THR A 79 5.43 21.42 -0.61
CA THR A 79 5.82 20.22 0.12
C THR A 79 4.66 19.27 0.25
N VAL A 80 3.50 19.79 0.67
CA VAL A 80 2.32 18.95 0.82
C VAL A 80 1.89 18.39 -0.53
N SER A 81 1.91 19.20 -1.56
CA SER A 81 1.53 18.75 -2.90
C SER A 81 2.44 17.65 -3.41
N HIS A 82 3.73 17.73 -3.10
CA HIS A 82 4.66 16.68 -3.50
C HIS A 82 4.30 15.34 -2.83
N HIS A 83 4.04 15.38 -1.53
CA HIS A 83 3.66 14.17 -0.82
C HIS A 83 2.37 13.57 -1.36
N LEU A 84 1.40 14.44 -1.67
CA LEU A 84 0.14 13.97 -2.21
C LEU A 84 0.32 13.34 -3.58
N LYS A 85 1.22 13.91 -4.39
CA LYS A 85 1.50 13.35 -5.70
C LYS A 85 2.11 11.96 -5.59
N VAL A 86 3.07 11.79 -4.67
CA VAL A 86 3.70 10.49 -4.48
C VAL A 86 2.64 9.43 -4.14
N MET A 87 1.74 9.76 -3.22
CA MET A 87 0.72 8.81 -2.82
C MET A 87 -0.32 8.56 -3.90
N THR A 88 -0.62 9.59 -4.69
CA THR A 88 -1.57 9.42 -5.79
C THR A 88 -0.99 8.51 -6.87
N GLU A 89 0.26 8.71 -7.21
CA GLU A 89 0.91 7.90 -8.24
C GLU A 89 1.06 6.45 -7.78
N ALA A 90 1.16 6.23 -6.48
CA ALA A 90 1.26 4.87 -5.96
C ALA A 90 -0.09 4.17 -5.84
N GLY A 91 -1.18 4.88 -6.08
CA GLY A 91 -2.50 4.27 -6.01
C GLY A 91 -3.16 4.34 -4.65
N LEU A 92 -2.65 5.17 -3.76
CA LEU A 92 -3.23 5.32 -2.43
C LEU A 92 -4.32 6.38 -2.38
N LEU A 93 -4.22 7.37 -3.22
CA LEU A 93 -5.16 8.49 -3.23
C LEU A 93 -5.73 8.71 -4.61
N ASP A 94 -6.93 9.24 -4.64
CA ASP A 94 -7.56 9.73 -5.86
C ASP A 94 -7.54 11.24 -5.81
N ARG A 95 -7.31 11.85 -6.97
CA ARG A 95 -7.20 13.28 -7.08
C ARG A 95 -8.30 13.79 -8.00
N GLU A 96 -8.98 14.83 -7.56
CA GLU A 96 -10.05 15.41 -8.36
C GLU A 96 -9.96 16.93 -8.34
N ARG A 97 -10.05 17.52 -9.51
CA ARG A 97 -10.03 18.98 -9.60
C ARG A 97 -11.46 19.50 -9.62
N ARG A 98 -11.75 20.45 -8.75
CA ARG A 98 -13.05 21.09 -8.67
C ARG A 98 -12.84 22.60 -8.76
N GLY A 99 -12.99 23.13 -9.95
CA GLY A 99 -12.71 24.54 -10.18
C GLY A 99 -11.23 24.82 -9.98
N THR A 100 -10.92 25.73 -9.07
CA THR A 100 -9.53 26.06 -8.75
C THR A 100 -8.97 25.20 -7.64
N TRP A 101 -9.80 24.37 -7.02
CA TRP A 101 -9.36 23.57 -5.88
C TRP A 101 -9.10 22.13 -6.29
N VAL A 102 -8.12 21.53 -5.63
CA VAL A 102 -7.79 20.14 -5.86
C VAL A 102 -8.15 19.35 -4.61
N TRP A 103 -8.92 18.28 -4.80
CA TRP A 103 -9.41 17.45 -3.71
C TRP A 103 -8.77 16.08 -3.78
N TYR A 104 -8.56 15.51 -2.62
CA TYR A 104 -7.96 14.19 -2.50
C TYR A 104 -8.83 13.30 -1.64
N ALA A 105 -8.94 12.05 -2.03
CA ALA A 105 -9.69 11.04 -1.30
C ALA A 105 -8.87 9.75 -1.29
N VAL A 106 -9.10 8.93 -0.27
CA VAL A 106 -8.41 7.65 -0.20
C VAL A 106 -8.93 6.74 -1.30
N ASN A 107 -8.01 6.12 -2.02
CA ASN A 107 -8.39 5.13 -3.02
C ASN A 107 -8.72 3.84 -2.27
N LEU A 108 -10.01 3.52 -2.22
CA LEU A 108 -10.48 2.40 -1.42
C LEU A 108 -9.96 1.07 -1.92
N ASP A 109 -9.81 0.95 -3.24
CA ASP A 109 -9.29 -0.29 -3.78
C ASP A 109 -7.84 -0.51 -3.37
N GLY A 110 -7.05 0.56 -3.43
CA GLY A 110 -5.66 0.47 -2.97
C GLY A 110 -5.57 0.13 -1.50
N LEU A 111 -6.43 0.75 -0.70
CA LEU A 111 -6.43 0.47 0.73
C LEU A 111 -6.81 -0.97 1.01
N ARG A 112 -7.79 -1.49 0.29
CA ARG A 112 -8.18 -2.88 0.47
C ARG A 112 -7.06 -3.83 0.15
N ARG A 113 -6.29 -3.55 -0.88
CA ARG A 113 -5.17 -4.41 -1.24
C ARG A 113 -4.12 -4.45 -0.15
N ILE A 114 -3.77 -3.28 0.38
CA ILE A 114 -2.78 -3.24 1.46
C ILE A 114 -3.32 -3.94 2.68
N ARG A 115 -4.56 -3.68 3.01
CA ARG A 115 -5.17 -4.29 4.17
C ARG A 115 -5.17 -5.81 4.06
N ALA A 116 -5.49 -6.32 2.88
CA ALA A 116 -5.56 -7.76 2.70
C ALA A 116 -4.22 -8.42 2.92
N ILE A 117 -3.13 -7.76 2.51
CA ILE A 117 -1.82 -8.37 2.64
C ILE A 117 -1.30 -8.30 4.08
N LEU A 118 -1.76 -7.31 4.84
CA LEU A 118 -1.29 -7.13 6.21
C LEU A 118 -2.15 -7.83 7.23
N GLU A 119 -3.33 -8.23 6.84
CA GLU A 119 -4.26 -8.86 7.77
C GLU A 119 -3.89 -10.32 7.96
N PRO A 120 -3.84 -10.79 9.20
CA PRO A 120 -3.48 -12.19 9.43
C PRO A 120 -4.55 -13.13 8.90
N VAL A 121 -4.11 -14.29 8.44
CA VAL A 121 -5.01 -15.31 7.98
C VAL A 121 -5.49 -16.08 9.20
N ARG A 122 -6.75 -15.94 9.52
CA ARG A 122 -7.29 -16.54 10.74
C ARG A 122 -7.79 -17.95 10.56
N GLU A 123 -7.83 -18.38 9.33
CA GLU A 123 -8.40 -19.69 9.06
C GLU A 123 -7.59 -20.81 9.65
N HIS A 124 -6.31 -20.56 9.93
CA HIS A 124 -5.46 -21.60 10.50
C HIS A 124 -5.54 -21.66 12.01
N GLU A 125 -6.12 -20.66 12.64
CA GLU A 125 -6.16 -20.63 14.10
C GLU A 125 -7.01 -21.74 14.69
N PRO A 126 -8.19 -22.00 14.14
CA PRO A 126 -9.01 -23.07 14.71
C PRO A 126 -8.30 -24.41 14.70
N ALA A 127 -7.56 -24.68 13.63
CA ALA A 127 -6.83 -25.93 13.56
C ALA A 127 -5.77 -26.01 14.64
N ALA A 128 -5.10 -24.91 14.89
CA ALA A 128 -4.07 -24.89 15.93
C ALA A 128 -4.70 -25.10 17.29
N ALA A 129 -5.86 -24.54 17.50
CA ALA A 129 -6.54 -24.67 18.78
C ALA A 129 -6.96 -26.09 19.04
N ALA A 130 -7.27 -26.79 17.97
CA ALA A 130 -7.67 -28.18 18.15
C ALA A 130 -6.51 -29.06 18.57
#